data_60f2541fd2e5cf5879d07ee474e2ef30
#
_entry.id   60f2541fd2e5cf5879d07ee474e2ef30
#
_cell.length_a   1.000
_cell.length_b   1.000
_cell.length_c   1.000
_cell.angle_alpha   90.00
_cell.angle_beta   90.00
_cell.angle_gamma   90.00
#
_symmetry.space_group_name_H-M   'P 1'
#
loop_
_entity.id
_entity.type
_entity.pdbx_description
1 polymer ?
#
loop_
_entity_poly.entity_id
_entity_poly.type
_entity_poly.pdbx_seq_one_letter_code
_entity_poly.pdbx_strand_id
1 'polypeptide(L)'
;MDIASISHKALRRFFETGNAKGLVGDAARIRKMLAFIDAAGSFDELAVPPNYGLHELVGNKAGHWAMTVTKNWRLTFIKIDEMTIDDLNLEDYH
;
A
#
# COMPACT_ATOMS: atom_id res chain seq x y z
N MET A 1 -7.22 9.52 3.06
CA MET A 1 -6.77 9.53 1.64
C MET A 1 -7.62 8.57 0.84
N ASP A 2 -7.98 8.95 -0.37
CA ASP A 2 -8.81 8.10 -1.20
C ASP A 2 -7.99 7.01 -1.87
N ILE A 3 -8.50 5.78 -1.80
CA ILE A 3 -7.91 4.63 -2.50
C ILE A 3 -8.87 4.29 -3.64
N ALA A 4 -8.49 4.64 -4.87
CA ALA A 4 -9.38 4.51 -6.02
C ALA A 4 -9.63 3.05 -6.41
N SER A 5 -8.60 2.20 -6.32
CA SER A 5 -8.76 0.77 -6.56
C SER A 5 -7.69 -0.03 -5.81
N ILE A 6 -8.01 -1.30 -5.54
CA ILE A 6 -7.10 -2.27 -4.95
C ILE A 6 -7.08 -3.46 -5.89
N SER A 7 -5.96 -3.67 -6.58
CA SER A 7 -5.86 -4.69 -7.62
C SER A 7 -5.62 -6.11 -7.06
N HIS A 8 -5.06 -6.22 -5.86
CA HIS A 8 -4.84 -7.53 -5.21
C HIS A 8 -6.12 -7.98 -4.53
N LYS A 9 -6.69 -9.10 -4.99
CA LYS A 9 -8.01 -9.57 -4.54
C LYS A 9 -8.08 -9.82 -3.04
N ALA A 10 -7.08 -10.52 -2.48
CA ALA A 10 -7.06 -10.83 -1.04
C ALA A 10 -6.84 -9.57 -0.20
N LEU A 11 -6.02 -8.64 -0.70
CA LEU A 11 -5.79 -7.36 -0.03
C LEU A 11 -7.08 -6.52 0.01
N ARG A 12 -7.82 -6.49 -1.09
CA ARG A 12 -9.10 -5.77 -1.15
C ARG A 12 -10.10 -6.34 -0.16
N ARG A 13 -10.23 -7.68 -0.10
CA ARG A 13 -11.12 -8.33 0.86
C ARG A 13 -10.72 -7.98 2.29
N PHE A 14 -9.43 -8.00 2.58
CA PHE A 14 -8.91 -7.67 3.90
C PHE A 14 -9.24 -6.22 4.27
N PHE A 15 -9.04 -5.29 3.35
CA PHE A 15 -9.35 -3.88 3.57
C PHE A 15 -10.85 -3.65 3.81
N GLU A 16 -11.70 -4.30 3.02
CA GLU A 16 -13.15 -4.09 3.07
C GLU A 16 -13.82 -4.82 4.24
N THR A 17 -13.33 -6.01 4.61
CA THR A 17 -14.04 -6.88 5.54
C THR A 17 -13.22 -7.30 6.77
N GLY A 18 -11.92 -7.06 6.77
CA GLY A 18 -11.01 -7.57 7.81
C GLY A 18 -10.66 -9.05 7.67
N ASN A 19 -11.17 -9.73 6.64
CA ASN A 19 -10.90 -11.14 6.42
C ASN A 19 -9.55 -11.32 5.72
N ALA A 20 -8.60 -11.97 6.41
CA ALA A 20 -7.24 -12.16 5.92
C ALA A 20 -7.05 -13.42 5.07
N LYS A 21 -8.12 -14.11 4.70
CA LYS A 21 -8.02 -15.35 3.91
C LYS A 21 -7.30 -15.09 2.59
N GLY A 22 -6.28 -15.89 2.31
CA GLY A 22 -5.51 -15.76 1.08
C GLY A 22 -4.49 -14.62 1.09
N LEU A 23 -4.44 -13.83 2.16
CA LEU A 23 -3.46 -12.75 2.28
C LEU A 23 -2.11 -13.33 2.64
N VAL A 24 -1.07 -12.91 1.90
CA VAL A 24 0.32 -13.32 2.16
C VAL A 24 1.06 -12.21 2.89
N GLY A 25 2.20 -12.55 3.48
CA GLY A 25 2.99 -11.62 4.26
C GLY A 25 2.47 -11.50 5.69
N ASP A 26 2.70 -10.35 6.31
CA ASP A 26 2.33 -10.09 7.71
C ASP A 26 0.99 -9.34 7.76
N ALA A 27 -0.09 -10.06 8.03
CA ALA A 27 -1.44 -9.48 8.05
C ALA A 27 -1.59 -8.37 9.10
N ALA A 28 -1.00 -8.53 10.29
CA ALA A 28 -1.09 -7.51 11.33
C ALA A 28 -0.40 -6.23 10.92
N ARG A 29 0.77 -6.33 10.29
CA ARG A 29 1.51 -5.18 9.78
C ARG A 29 0.78 -4.54 8.62
N ILE A 30 0.24 -5.34 7.69
CA ILE A 30 -0.54 -4.82 6.56
C ILE A 30 -1.75 -4.05 7.07
N ARG A 31 -2.43 -4.53 8.12
CA ARG A 31 -3.56 -3.81 8.71
C ARG A 31 -3.15 -2.42 9.18
N LYS A 32 -2.02 -2.32 9.87
CA LYS A 32 -1.50 -1.04 10.34
C LYS A 32 -1.16 -0.10 9.19
N MET A 33 -0.56 -0.66 8.12
CA MET A 33 -0.19 0.12 6.94
C MET A 33 -1.41 0.64 6.20
N LEU A 34 -2.44 -0.20 6.04
CA LEU A 34 -3.69 0.22 5.40
C LEU A 34 -4.39 1.31 6.22
N ALA A 35 -4.41 1.19 7.55
CA ALA A 35 -4.97 2.21 8.42
C ALA A 35 -4.19 3.53 8.31
N PHE A 36 -2.87 3.45 8.22
CA PHE A 36 -2.01 4.61 8.03
C PHE A 36 -2.33 5.34 6.72
N ILE A 37 -2.46 4.59 5.62
CA ILE A 37 -2.80 5.15 4.31
C ILE A 37 -4.21 5.76 4.35
N ASP A 38 -5.17 5.03 4.89
CA ASP A 38 -6.57 5.46 4.93
C ASP A 38 -6.75 6.75 5.73
N ALA A 39 -6.03 6.87 6.86
CA ALA A 39 -6.12 8.03 7.75
C ALA A 39 -5.34 9.25 7.27
N ALA A 40 -4.41 9.09 6.32
CA ALA A 40 -3.60 10.20 5.83
C ALA A 40 -4.48 11.26 5.15
N GLY A 41 -4.25 12.52 5.45
CA GLY A 41 -4.98 13.62 4.84
C GLY A 41 -4.47 14.02 3.47
N SER A 42 -3.21 13.64 3.16
CA SER A 42 -2.59 13.93 1.87
C SER A 42 -1.45 12.95 1.62
N PHE A 43 -0.96 12.93 0.38
CA PHE A 43 0.17 12.08 0.02
C PHE A 43 1.43 12.43 0.83
N ASP A 44 1.65 13.71 1.11
CA ASP A 44 2.79 14.15 1.90
C ASP A 44 2.81 13.54 3.31
N GLU A 45 1.65 13.25 3.87
CA GLU A 45 1.57 12.63 5.19
C GLU A 45 2.06 11.18 5.17
N LEU A 46 2.07 10.52 4.03
CA LEU A 46 2.62 9.17 3.90
C LEU A 46 4.14 9.14 4.09
N ALA A 47 4.81 10.27 3.89
CA ALA A 47 6.25 10.39 4.08
C ALA A 47 6.64 10.64 5.54
N VAL A 48 5.68 10.96 6.41
CA VAL A 48 5.91 11.18 7.83
C VAL A 48 6.03 9.82 8.53
N PRO A 49 6.98 9.65 9.47
CA PRO A 49 7.09 8.38 10.20
C PRO A 49 5.75 7.94 10.80
N PRO A 50 5.44 6.63 10.72
CA PRO A 50 6.33 5.50 10.41
C PRO A 50 6.69 5.32 8.94
N ASN A 51 6.10 5.97 7.99
CA ASN A 51 6.24 5.96 6.53
C ASN A 51 6.54 4.62 5.85
N TYR A 52 6.85 3.59 6.59
CA TYR A 52 7.10 2.21 6.10
C TYR A 52 8.08 2.14 4.92
N GLY A 53 9.09 3.01 4.92
CA GLY A 53 10.07 3.05 3.84
C GLY A 53 9.53 3.54 2.50
N LEU A 54 8.54 4.41 2.53
CA LEU A 54 7.92 4.95 1.30
C LEU A 54 8.98 5.47 0.33
N HIS A 55 8.94 4.97 -0.92
CA HIS A 55 9.85 5.43 -1.97
C HIS A 55 9.22 5.20 -3.34
N GLU A 56 9.66 6.02 -4.29
CA GLU A 56 9.24 5.87 -5.68
C GLU A 56 10.09 4.80 -6.36
N LEU A 57 9.46 3.97 -7.19
CA LEU A 57 10.14 2.89 -7.91
C LEU A 57 10.70 3.42 -9.22
N VAL A 58 11.76 2.75 -9.70
CA VAL A 58 12.42 3.09 -10.97
C VAL A 58 12.33 1.90 -11.93
N GLY A 59 12.73 2.12 -13.18
CA GLY A 59 12.71 1.07 -14.20
C GLY A 59 11.29 0.77 -14.68
N ASN A 60 10.96 -0.52 -14.78
CA ASN A 60 9.66 -0.96 -15.30
C ASN A 60 8.47 -0.52 -14.45
N LYS A 61 8.73 -0.16 -13.20
CA LYS A 61 7.70 0.29 -12.26
C LYS A 61 7.73 1.80 -12.07
N ALA A 62 8.38 2.56 -12.96
CA ALA A 62 8.40 4.03 -12.86
C ALA A 62 6.98 4.57 -12.76
N GLY A 63 6.79 5.53 -11.84
CA GLY A 63 5.47 6.09 -11.55
C GLY A 63 4.74 5.37 -10.42
N HIS A 64 5.23 4.22 -9.98
CA HIS A 64 4.70 3.51 -8.82
C HIS A 64 5.50 3.88 -7.57
N TRP A 65 4.83 3.80 -6.44
CA TRP A 65 5.43 4.00 -5.11
C TRP A 65 5.31 2.71 -4.33
N ALA A 66 6.20 2.53 -3.36
CA ALA A 66 6.21 1.32 -2.55
C ALA A 66 6.39 1.62 -1.08
N MET A 67 5.76 0.79 -0.24
CA MET A 67 5.97 0.73 1.20
C MET A 67 6.34 -0.70 1.58
N THR A 68 7.33 -0.86 2.45
CA THR A 68 7.84 -2.17 2.85
C THR A 68 6.93 -2.82 3.89
N VAL A 69 6.41 -4.00 3.58
CA VAL A 69 5.69 -4.85 4.53
C VAL A 69 6.68 -5.71 5.31
N THR A 70 7.43 -6.55 4.60
CA THR A 70 8.53 -7.35 5.11
C THR A 70 9.67 -7.32 4.10
N LYS A 71 10.77 -8.04 4.35
CA LYS A 71 11.86 -8.08 3.38
C LYS A 71 11.46 -8.69 2.04
N ASN A 72 10.37 -9.48 2.00
CA ASN A 72 9.91 -10.15 0.78
C ASN A 72 8.67 -9.51 0.16
N TRP A 73 7.91 -8.71 0.90
CA TRP A 73 6.62 -8.17 0.46
C TRP A 73 6.56 -6.67 0.59
N ARG A 74 5.89 -6.01 -0.35
CA ARG A 74 5.68 -4.57 -0.35
C ARG A 74 4.27 -4.23 -0.85
N LEU A 75 3.73 -3.13 -0.35
CA LEU A 75 2.55 -2.51 -0.95
C LEU A 75 3.03 -1.56 -2.03
N THR A 76 2.37 -1.58 -3.18
CA THR A 76 2.67 -0.67 -4.28
C THR A 76 1.42 0.05 -4.71
N PHE A 77 1.56 1.26 -5.25
CA PHE A 77 0.43 2.06 -5.70
C PHE A 77 0.91 3.18 -6.63
N ILE A 78 -0.05 3.79 -7.35
CA ILE A 78 0.19 4.94 -8.21
C ILE A 78 -0.36 6.18 -7.52
N LYS A 79 0.39 7.26 -7.50
CA LYS A 79 -0.09 8.55 -7.02
C LYS A 79 -0.88 9.22 -8.14
N ILE A 80 -2.18 9.45 -7.91
CA ILE A 80 -3.03 10.19 -8.85
C ILE A 80 -2.89 11.69 -8.59
N ASP A 81 -3.06 12.09 -7.33
CA ASP A 81 -2.87 13.47 -6.87
C ASP A 81 -2.56 13.44 -5.37
N GLU A 82 -2.54 14.60 -4.72
CA GLU A 82 -2.22 14.69 -3.28
C GLU A 82 -3.24 13.99 -2.38
N MET A 83 -4.43 13.71 -2.88
CA MET A 83 -5.51 13.13 -2.08
C MET A 83 -5.87 11.72 -2.46
N THR A 84 -5.31 11.18 -3.56
CA THR A 84 -5.77 9.94 -4.15
C THR A 84 -4.61 9.05 -4.61
N ILE A 85 -4.67 7.78 -4.24
CA ILE A 85 -3.80 6.74 -4.80
C ILE A 85 -4.67 5.72 -5.54
N ASP A 86 -4.05 4.99 -6.46
CA ASP A 86 -4.74 4.00 -7.30
C ASP A 86 -3.90 2.74 -7.40
N ASP A 87 -4.52 1.66 -7.85
CA ASP A 87 -3.85 0.39 -8.11
C ASP A 87 -3.06 -0.10 -6.90
N LEU A 88 -3.67 -0.05 -5.72
CA LEU A 88 -3.02 -0.57 -4.51
C LEU A 88 -2.87 -2.08 -4.63
N ASN A 89 -1.65 -2.56 -4.48
CA ASN A 89 -1.31 -3.94 -4.70
C ASN A 89 -0.34 -4.44 -3.63
N LEU A 90 -0.28 -5.74 -3.46
CA LEU A 90 0.69 -6.41 -2.60
C LEU A 90 1.59 -7.25 -3.50
N GLU A 91 2.86 -6.93 -3.54
CA GLU A 91 3.79 -7.54 -4.48
C GLU A 91 4.99 -8.15 -3.76
N ASP A 92 5.51 -9.23 -4.36
CA ASP A 92 6.76 -9.84 -3.98
C ASP A 92 7.90 -8.97 -4.52
N TYR A 93 8.97 -8.79 -3.73
CA TYR A 93 10.15 -8.06 -4.17
C TYR A 93 10.92 -8.76 -5.30
N HIS A 94 10.71 -10.03 -5.48
CA HIS A 94 11.49 -10.86 -6.43
C HIS A 94 10.85 -11.01 -7.80
#